data_6c9f3c53c5fdadf37362e9803f30a79e
#
_entry.id   6c9f3c53c5fdadf37362e9803f30a79e
#
_cell.length_a   1.000
_cell.length_b   1.000
_cell.length_c   1.000
_cell.angle_alpha   90.00
_cell.angle_beta   90.00
_cell.angle_gamma   90.00
#
_symmetry.space_group_name_H-M   'P 1'
#
loop_
_entity.id
_entity.type
_entity.pdbx_description
1 polymer ?
#
loop_
_entity_poly.entity_id
_entity_poly.type
_entity_poly.pdbx_seq_one_letter_code
_entity_poly.pdbx_strand_id
1 'polypeptide(L)'
;VAAAGQSTEEAGKQAAKGLEQFAKGLGMLAGGATGDSKPVDPVSFHDMQALFPNVDGWEKHKPTGERMSSPVSYSEAQVEYTKGDARIEMKMVDSGLNQLLLMPYTMFLTAGYEKETSDGYEKSTKVNGQPGWEKWDSSSKNGEVNALVNKRFVVTAEGRGIDDTKILQEFVGKIDMVKVAALK
;
A
#
# COMPACT_ATOMS: atom_id res chain seq x y z
N VAL A 1 28.39 -16.96 -17.71
CA VAL A 1 27.43 -15.86 -17.92
C VAL A 1 26.04 -16.46 -18.11
N ALA A 2 25.33 -16.86 -17.04
CA ALA A 2 23.95 -17.35 -17.12
C ALA A 2 23.26 -17.39 -15.72
N ALA A 3 23.29 -16.31 -14.93
CA ALA A 3 22.63 -16.29 -13.61
C ALA A 3 21.72 -15.08 -13.37
N ALA A 4 21.59 -14.15 -14.32
CA ALA A 4 20.80 -12.93 -14.12
C ALA A 4 19.37 -12.97 -14.71
N GLY A 5 19.01 -14.05 -15.42
CA GLY A 5 17.69 -14.18 -16.08
C GLY A 5 16.63 -14.91 -15.26
N GLN A 6 17.00 -15.63 -14.21
CA GLN A 6 16.05 -16.47 -13.46
C GLN A 6 15.32 -15.74 -12.34
N SER A 7 15.88 -14.66 -11.79
CA SER A 7 15.28 -13.95 -10.65
C SER A 7 14.07 -13.08 -11.03
N THR A 8 14.05 -12.52 -12.23
CA THR A 8 12.93 -11.69 -12.72
C THR A 8 11.72 -12.53 -13.16
N GLU A 9 11.95 -13.73 -13.68
CA GLU A 9 10.89 -14.64 -14.09
C GLU A 9 10.22 -15.33 -12.90
N GLU A 10 10.97 -15.63 -11.85
CA GLU A 10 10.42 -16.18 -10.60
C GLU A 10 9.65 -15.13 -9.79
N ALA A 11 10.12 -13.88 -9.74
CA ALA A 11 9.38 -12.78 -9.12
C ALA A 11 8.05 -12.51 -9.85
N GLY A 12 8.05 -12.55 -11.19
CA GLY A 12 6.83 -12.43 -12.00
C GLY A 12 5.85 -13.59 -11.79
N LYS A 13 6.35 -14.82 -11.61
CA LYS A 13 5.51 -16.00 -11.32
C LYS A 13 4.95 -15.99 -9.88
N GLN A 14 5.68 -15.44 -8.91
CA GLN A 14 5.18 -15.29 -7.54
C GLN A 14 4.12 -14.19 -7.45
N ALA A 15 4.30 -13.06 -8.15
CA ALA A 15 3.30 -12.01 -8.24
C ALA A 15 2.02 -12.51 -8.94
N ALA A 16 2.15 -13.27 -10.04
CA ALA A 16 1.02 -13.87 -10.74
C ALA A 16 0.29 -14.92 -9.88
N LYS A 17 1.01 -15.74 -9.10
CA LYS A 17 0.39 -16.68 -8.15
C LYS A 17 -0.30 -15.98 -6.98
N GLY A 18 0.26 -14.87 -6.48
CA GLY A 18 -0.36 -14.02 -5.47
C GLY A 18 -1.69 -13.44 -5.96
N LEU A 19 -1.70 -12.91 -7.18
CA LEU A 19 -2.91 -12.40 -7.85
C LEU A 19 -3.95 -13.51 -8.11
N GLU A 20 -3.52 -14.70 -8.51
CA GLU A 20 -4.45 -15.82 -8.74
C GLU A 20 -5.04 -16.36 -7.43
N GLN A 21 -4.26 -16.46 -6.36
CA GLN A 21 -4.75 -16.82 -5.02
C GLN A 21 -5.66 -15.76 -4.45
N PHE A 22 -5.36 -14.49 -4.69
CA PHE A 22 -6.20 -13.36 -4.32
C PHE A 22 -7.54 -13.39 -5.08
N ALA A 23 -7.50 -13.61 -6.39
CA ALA A 23 -8.72 -13.75 -7.20
C ALA A 23 -9.58 -14.96 -6.80
N LYS A 24 -8.96 -16.11 -6.43
CA LYS A 24 -9.68 -17.28 -5.90
C LYS A 24 -10.28 -17.03 -4.51
N GLY A 25 -9.55 -16.30 -3.64
CA GLY A 25 -10.06 -15.85 -2.34
C GLY A 25 -11.26 -14.91 -2.49
N LEU A 26 -11.22 -14.00 -3.45
CA LEU A 26 -12.32 -13.09 -3.79
C LEU A 26 -13.57 -13.83 -4.28
N GLY A 27 -13.39 -14.88 -5.10
CA GLY A 27 -14.51 -15.68 -5.60
C GLY A 27 -15.27 -16.44 -4.51
N MET A 28 -14.59 -16.86 -3.44
CA MET A 28 -15.22 -17.55 -2.30
C MET A 28 -15.94 -16.58 -1.35
N LEU A 29 -15.54 -15.32 -1.30
CA LEU A 29 -16.09 -14.30 -0.37
C LEU A 29 -17.21 -13.47 -1.01
N ALA A 30 -17.31 -13.43 -2.33
CA ALA A 30 -18.40 -12.74 -3.04
C ALA A 30 -19.80 -13.30 -2.72
N GLY A 31 -19.87 -14.49 -2.09
CA GLY A 31 -21.11 -15.11 -1.65
C GLY A 31 -21.54 -14.81 -0.22
N GLY A 32 -20.77 -14.03 0.59
CA GLY A 32 -21.02 -13.93 2.03
C GLY A 32 -20.79 -12.59 2.72
N ALA A 33 -20.34 -11.56 2.03
CA ALA A 33 -20.01 -10.28 2.68
C ALA A 33 -21.18 -9.28 2.63
N THR A 34 -22.05 -9.35 3.64
CA THR A 34 -23.04 -8.30 3.93
C THR A 34 -22.43 -7.26 4.86
N GLY A 35 -21.67 -6.33 4.33
CA GLY A 35 -21.35 -5.07 5.02
C GLY A 35 -22.21 -3.95 4.44
N ASP A 36 -22.81 -3.13 5.30
CA ASP A 36 -23.79 -2.08 4.96
C ASP A 36 -23.28 -0.93 4.06
N SER A 37 -22.09 -0.99 3.54
CA SER A 37 -21.54 0.03 2.64
C SER A 37 -21.67 -0.39 1.18
N LYS A 38 -22.56 0.27 0.46
CA LYS A 38 -22.65 0.08 -1.00
C LYS A 38 -21.33 0.51 -1.64
N PRO A 39 -20.73 -0.32 -2.54
CA PRO A 39 -19.59 0.08 -3.31
C PRO A 39 -19.87 1.40 -4.05
N VAL A 40 -18.90 2.29 -4.04
CA VAL A 40 -18.94 3.55 -4.82
C VAL A 40 -17.89 3.47 -5.92
N ASP A 41 -18.08 4.25 -6.97
CA ASP A 41 -17.08 4.36 -8.02
C ASP A 41 -15.77 4.91 -7.46
N PRO A 42 -14.62 4.26 -7.72
CA PRO A 42 -13.33 4.79 -7.32
C PRO A 42 -13.03 6.11 -7.99
N VAL A 43 -12.33 6.98 -7.26
CA VAL A 43 -11.86 8.27 -7.79
C VAL A 43 -10.87 8.10 -8.94
N SER A 44 -10.65 9.16 -9.69
CA SER A 44 -9.59 9.18 -10.69
C SER A 44 -8.22 9.01 -10.03
N PHE A 45 -7.36 8.13 -10.56
CA PHE A 45 -5.99 8.02 -10.09
C PHE A 45 -5.18 9.32 -10.30
N HIS A 46 -5.59 10.18 -11.23
CA HIS A 46 -4.97 11.49 -11.42
C HIS A 46 -5.15 12.40 -10.21
N ASP A 47 -6.32 12.34 -9.56
CA ASP A 47 -6.58 13.12 -8.35
C ASP A 47 -5.72 12.64 -7.18
N MET A 48 -5.50 11.33 -7.08
CA MET A 48 -4.59 10.74 -6.10
C MET A 48 -3.11 11.08 -6.40
N GLN A 49 -2.69 11.06 -7.67
CA GLN A 49 -1.33 11.44 -8.09
C GLN A 49 -0.96 12.85 -7.66
N ALA A 50 -1.92 13.77 -7.70
CA ALA A 50 -1.73 15.17 -7.31
C ALA A 50 -1.43 15.34 -5.80
N LEU A 51 -1.74 14.34 -4.97
CA LEU A 51 -1.52 14.37 -3.53
C LEU A 51 -0.16 13.84 -3.09
N PHE A 52 0.61 13.21 -3.96
CA PHE A 52 1.96 12.75 -3.62
C PHE A 52 2.90 13.93 -3.36
N PRO A 53 3.54 13.97 -2.17
CA PRO A 53 4.36 15.10 -1.76
C PRO A 53 5.67 15.19 -2.55
N ASN A 54 6.27 16.37 -2.57
CA ASN A 54 7.70 16.49 -2.79
C ASN A 54 8.40 16.34 -1.44
N VAL A 55 9.51 15.59 -1.42
CA VAL A 55 10.27 15.33 -0.20
C VAL A 55 11.70 15.78 -0.42
N ASP A 56 12.19 16.70 0.42
CA ASP A 56 13.51 17.29 0.28
C ASP A 56 14.61 16.22 0.31
N GLY A 57 15.54 16.32 -0.62
CA GLY A 57 16.64 15.38 -0.76
C GLY A 57 16.29 14.04 -1.42
N TRP A 58 15.05 13.87 -1.90
CA TRP A 58 14.62 12.73 -2.70
C TRP A 58 14.20 13.17 -4.11
N GLU A 59 14.65 12.43 -5.11
CA GLU A 59 14.20 12.62 -6.48
C GLU A 59 12.86 11.92 -6.67
N LYS A 60 11.82 12.70 -6.95
CA LYS A 60 10.47 12.20 -7.23
C LYS A 60 10.34 11.87 -8.71
N HIS A 61 10.05 10.62 -9.03
CA HIS A 61 9.78 10.19 -10.39
C HIS A 61 8.34 10.55 -10.83
N LYS A 62 8.06 10.34 -12.10
CA LYS A 62 6.72 10.59 -12.65
C LYS A 62 5.72 9.60 -12.07
N PRO A 63 4.63 10.05 -11.43
CA PRO A 63 3.59 9.16 -10.96
C PRO A 63 2.93 8.38 -12.10
N THR A 64 2.54 7.14 -11.79
CA THR A 64 1.72 6.28 -12.65
C THR A 64 0.42 5.93 -11.94
N GLY A 65 -0.53 5.32 -12.64
CA GLY A 65 -1.76 4.88 -12.02
C GLY A 65 -2.60 4.04 -12.96
N GLU A 66 -3.55 3.32 -12.37
CA GLU A 66 -4.51 2.50 -13.08
C GLU A 66 -5.89 2.55 -12.43
N ARG A 67 -6.90 2.18 -13.17
CA ARG A 67 -8.26 2.01 -12.69
C ARG A 67 -8.85 0.75 -13.28
N MET A 68 -9.49 -0.06 -12.45
CA MET A 68 -10.23 -1.24 -12.83
C MET A 68 -11.70 -1.07 -12.45
N SER A 69 -12.61 -1.49 -13.32
CA SER A 69 -14.05 -1.40 -13.08
C SER A 69 -14.72 -2.77 -12.87
N SER A 70 -14.08 -3.86 -13.27
CA SER A 70 -14.62 -5.23 -13.17
C SER A 70 -13.48 -6.25 -13.17
N PRO A 71 -13.55 -7.36 -12.41
CA PRO A 71 -14.64 -7.79 -11.51
C PRO A 71 -14.71 -7.04 -10.18
N VAL A 72 -13.64 -6.37 -9.78
CA VAL A 72 -13.57 -5.53 -8.58
C VAL A 72 -13.20 -4.12 -9.02
N SER A 73 -13.99 -3.15 -8.59
CA SER A 73 -13.74 -1.74 -8.91
C SER A 73 -12.73 -1.16 -7.93
N TYR A 74 -11.61 -0.64 -8.43
CA TYR A 74 -10.61 0.10 -7.68
C TYR A 74 -9.86 1.10 -8.55
N SER A 75 -9.18 2.03 -7.93
CA SER A 75 -8.24 2.93 -8.56
C SER A 75 -6.95 2.97 -7.76
N GLU A 76 -5.82 3.01 -8.43
CA GLU A 76 -4.50 3.04 -7.81
C GLU A 76 -3.63 4.11 -8.45
N ALA A 77 -2.87 4.82 -7.62
CA ALA A 77 -1.80 5.71 -8.05
C ALA A 77 -0.53 5.33 -7.30
N GLN A 78 0.61 5.43 -7.98
CA GLN A 78 1.92 5.14 -7.38
C GLN A 78 2.99 6.11 -7.89
N VAL A 79 4.04 6.29 -7.07
CA VAL A 79 5.20 7.12 -7.38
C VAL A 79 6.43 6.57 -6.69
N GLU A 80 7.56 6.53 -7.42
CA GLU A 80 8.87 6.16 -6.86
C GLU A 80 9.66 7.42 -6.50
N TYR A 81 10.41 7.33 -5.40
CA TYR A 81 11.40 8.30 -4.97
C TYR A 81 12.75 7.61 -4.80
N THR A 82 13.82 8.28 -5.23
CA THR A 82 15.19 7.75 -5.13
C THR A 82 16.12 8.73 -4.42
N LYS A 83 17.07 8.17 -3.64
CA LYS A 83 18.13 8.92 -2.97
C LYS A 83 19.35 8.01 -2.78
N GLY A 84 20.37 8.18 -3.64
CA GLY A 84 21.48 7.25 -3.69
C GLY A 84 20.98 5.83 -4.04
N ASP A 85 21.27 4.86 -3.19
CA ASP A 85 20.83 3.47 -3.35
C ASP A 85 19.46 3.20 -2.73
N ALA A 86 18.93 4.14 -1.95
CA ALA A 86 17.63 4.01 -1.30
C ALA A 86 16.49 4.32 -2.27
N ARG A 87 15.41 3.55 -2.17
CA ARG A 87 14.19 3.72 -2.94
C ARG A 87 12.98 3.67 -2.03
N ILE A 88 12.03 4.55 -2.27
CA ILE A 88 10.73 4.54 -1.61
C ILE A 88 9.66 4.58 -2.69
N GLU A 89 8.75 3.62 -2.65
CA GLU A 89 7.54 3.63 -3.47
C GLU A 89 6.36 4.06 -2.59
N MET A 90 5.65 5.09 -3.01
CA MET A 90 4.37 5.45 -2.42
C MET A 90 3.24 5.00 -3.32
N LYS A 91 2.21 4.43 -2.70
CA LYS A 91 1.01 3.95 -3.36
C LYS A 91 -0.22 4.46 -2.64
N MET A 92 -1.24 4.80 -3.40
CA MET A 92 -2.55 5.14 -2.88
C MET A 92 -3.60 4.33 -3.63
N VAL A 93 -4.42 3.59 -2.90
CA VAL A 93 -5.49 2.76 -3.46
C VAL A 93 -6.82 3.24 -2.94
N ASP A 94 -7.76 3.52 -3.85
CA ASP A 94 -9.17 3.71 -3.55
C ASP A 94 -9.90 2.38 -3.75
N SER A 95 -10.37 1.80 -2.65
CA SER A 95 -11.12 0.54 -2.66
C SER A 95 -12.58 0.68 -3.09
N GLY A 96 -13.06 1.90 -3.36
CA GLY A 96 -14.48 2.15 -3.63
C GLY A 96 -15.41 1.67 -2.50
N LEU A 97 -14.94 1.67 -1.24
CA LEU A 97 -15.59 1.07 -0.06
C LEU A 97 -15.76 -0.46 -0.17
N ASN A 98 -15.06 -1.11 -1.08
CA ASN A 98 -15.07 -2.56 -1.18
C ASN A 98 -14.27 -3.15 -0.01
N GLN A 99 -14.97 -3.70 0.97
CA GLN A 99 -14.36 -4.26 2.17
C GLN A 99 -13.45 -5.46 1.86
N LEU A 100 -13.65 -6.16 0.75
CA LEU A 100 -12.79 -7.27 0.34
C LEU A 100 -11.36 -6.82 0.09
N LEU A 101 -11.17 -5.62 -0.49
CA LEU A 101 -9.85 -5.04 -0.70
C LEU A 101 -9.17 -4.60 0.60
N LEU A 102 -9.96 -4.37 1.65
CA LEU A 102 -9.48 -3.95 2.96
C LEU A 102 -9.26 -5.14 3.92
N MET A 103 -9.79 -6.32 3.61
CA MET A 103 -9.70 -7.51 4.48
C MET A 103 -8.25 -7.86 4.90
N PRO A 104 -7.23 -7.82 4.03
CA PRO A 104 -5.87 -8.12 4.44
C PRO A 104 -5.36 -7.19 5.55
N TYR A 105 -5.91 -5.98 5.62
CA TYR A 105 -5.49 -4.95 6.57
C TYR A 105 -6.30 -4.97 7.88
N THR A 106 -7.49 -5.57 7.89
CA THR A 106 -8.40 -5.51 9.06
C THR A 106 -7.79 -6.11 10.33
N MET A 107 -7.00 -7.16 10.19
CA MET A 107 -6.31 -7.79 11.32
C MET A 107 -5.27 -6.85 11.94
N PHE A 108 -4.56 -6.08 11.12
CA PHE A 108 -3.53 -5.14 11.56
C PHE A 108 -4.13 -3.80 12.04
N LEU A 109 -5.34 -3.47 11.57
CA LEU A 109 -6.06 -2.27 11.99
C LEU A 109 -6.75 -2.44 13.34
N THR A 110 -6.86 -3.68 13.84
CA THR A 110 -7.30 -3.96 15.20
C THR A 110 -6.20 -3.56 16.17
N ALA A 111 -6.49 -2.64 17.08
CA ALA A 111 -5.51 -2.11 18.01
C ALA A 111 -4.79 -3.22 18.79
N GLY A 112 -3.46 -3.14 18.84
CA GLY A 112 -2.64 -4.01 19.67
C GLY A 112 -2.00 -5.21 18.97
N TYR A 113 -2.05 -5.32 17.63
CA TYR A 113 -1.23 -6.31 16.93
C TYR A 113 0.24 -5.91 16.99
N GLU A 114 1.06 -6.81 17.47
CA GLU A 114 2.52 -6.69 17.47
C GLU A 114 3.13 -8.08 17.33
N LYS A 115 4.11 -8.21 16.44
CA LYS A 115 4.89 -9.41 16.22
C LYS A 115 6.34 -9.02 16.03
N GLU A 116 7.22 -9.66 16.75
CA GLU A 116 8.66 -9.52 16.62
C GLU A 116 9.26 -10.79 16.02
N THR A 117 10.30 -10.63 15.20
CA THR A 117 11.10 -11.72 14.62
C THR A 117 12.57 -11.45 14.92
N SER A 118 13.47 -12.40 14.60
CA SER A 118 14.93 -12.20 14.76
C SER A 118 15.46 -11.00 13.98
N ASP A 119 14.81 -10.68 12.85
CA ASP A 119 15.31 -9.71 11.88
C ASP A 119 14.40 -8.49 11.71
N GLY A 120 13.30 -8.41 12.48
CA GLY A 120 12.40 -7.29 12.34
C GLY A 120 11.11 -7.40 13.14
N TYR A 121 10.10 -6.64 12.72
CA TYR A 121 8.80 -6.60 13.38
C TYR A 121 7.66 -6.27 12.42
N GLU A 122 6.44 -6.59 12.84
CA GLU A 122 5.17 -6.12 12.27
C GLU A 122 4.29 -5.63 13.42
N LYS A 123 3.68 -4.47 13.27
CA LYS A 123 2.79 -3.94 14.31
C LYS A 123 1.73 -2.97 13.77
N SER A 124 0.65 -2.87 14.51
CA SER A 124 -0.30 -1.77 14.35
C SER A 124 0.38 -0.43 14.67
N THR A 125 0.07 0.60 13.91
CA THR A 125 0.59 1.96 14.12
C THR A 125 -0.49 3.00 13.83
N LYS A 126 -0.14 4.28 14.02
CA LYS A 126 -0.95 5.41 13.58
C LYS A 126 -0.07 6.42 12.87
N VAL A 127 -0.53 6.88 11.72
CA VAL A 127 0.13 7.96 10.98
C VAL A 127 -0.86 9.11 10.79
N ASN A 128 -0.52 10.30 11.29
CA ASN A 128 -1.41 11.48 11.29
C ASN A 128 -2.82 11.17 11.85
N GLY A 129 -2.89 10.35 12.91
CA GLY A 129 -4.15 9.96 13.55
C GLY A 129 -4.93 8.87 12.80
N GLN A 130 -4.53 8.49 11.60
CA GLN A 130 -5.15 7.39 10.85
C GLN A 130 -4.63 6.04 11.35
N PRO A 131 -5.49 5.03 11.51
CA PRO A 131 -5.05 3.69 11.83
C PRO A 131 -4.19 3.14 10.70
N GLY A 132 -3.17 2.40 11.05
CA GLY A 132 -2.23 1.86 10.09
C GLY A 132 -1.48 0.66 10.61
N TRP A 133 -0.51 0.23 9.84
CA TRP A 133 0.32 -0.91 10.12
C TRP A 133 1.71 -0.66 9.54
N GLU A 134 2.73 -1.12 10.24
CA GLU A 134 4.11 -1.05 9.78
C GLU A 134 4.83 -2.39 9.92
N LYS A 135 5.77 -2.59 9.01
CA LYS A 135 6.66 -3.74 8.97
C LYS A 135 8.09 -3.28 8.72
N TRP A 136 9.03 -3.94 9.38
CA TRP A 136 10.45 -3.73 9.21
C TRP A 136 11.21 -5.05 9.11
N ASP A 137 12.17 -5.12 8.22
CA ASP A 137 13.14 -6.21 8.10
C ASP A 137 14.54 -5.59 8.00
N SER A 138 15.33 -5.79 9.06
CA SER A 138 16.67 -5.23 9.18
C SER A 138 17.69 -5.97 8.31
N SER A 139 17.46 -7.25 8.02
CA SER A 139 18.38 -8.07 7.22
C SER A 139 18.39 -7.65 5.76
N SER A 140 17.24 -7.31 5.23
CA SER A 140 17.06 -6.81 3.85
C SER A 140 17.04 -5.29 3.74
N LYS A 141 17.00 -4.55 4.88
CA LYS A 141 16.79 -3.11 4.95
C LYS A 141 15.52 -2.66 4.21
N ASN A 142 14.47 -3.42 4.35
CA ASN A 142 13.17 -3.15 3.75
C ASN A 142 12.15 -2.81 4.83
N GLY A 143 11.25 -1.90 4.50
CA GLY A 143 10.17 -1.52 5.39
C GLY A 143 8.91 -1.16 4.63
N GLU A 144 7.78 -1.17 5.34
CA GLU A 144 6.48 -0.79 4.82
C GLU A 144 5.69 -0.09 5.92
N VAL A 145 5.01 0.99 5.55
CA VAL A 145 4.08 1.72 6.41
C VAL A 145 2.80 1.97 5.65
N ASN A 146 1.68 1.61 6.27
CA ASN A 146 0.35 1.78 5.70
C ASN A 146 -0.50 2.66 6.61
N ALA A 147 -1.39 3.46 6.01
CA ALA A 147 -2.44 4.18 6.69
C ALA A 147 -3.78 3.98 5.98
N LEU A 148 -4.84 3.70 6.74
CA LEU A 148 -6.20 3.59 6.24
C LEU A 148 -6.96 4.88 6.50
N VAL A 149 -7.34 5.56 5.42
CA VAL A 149 -8.04 6.84 5.47
C VAL A 149 -9.52 6.64 5.13
N ASN A 150 -10.39 7.11 6.02
CA ASN A 150 -11.85 7.09 5.84
C ASN A 150 -12.43 5.70 5.50
N LYS A 151 -11.80 4.62 5.96
CA LYS A 151 -12.18 3.23 5.67
C LYS A 151 -12.29 2.92 4.16
N ARG A 152 -11.64 3.71 3.32
CA ARG A 152 -11.74 3.64 1.87
C ARG A 152 -10.39 3.65 1.17
N PHE A 153 -9.50 4.57 1.56
CA PHE A 153 -8.20 4.74 0.92
C PHE A 153 -7.11 4.07 1.74
N VAL A 154 -6.25 3.30 1.09
CA VAL A 154 -5.02 2.79 1.69
C VAL A 154 -3.85 3.59 1.11
N VAL A 155 -3.09 4.23 1.99
CA VAL A 155 -1.85 4.93 1.65
C VAL A 155 -0.69 4.10 2.15
N THR A 156 0.19 3.70 1.26
CA THR A 156 1.34 2.84 1.54
C THR A 156 2.64 3.57 1.18
N ALA A 157 3.66 3.38 1.99
CA ALA A 157 5.06 3.67 1.63
C ALA A 157 5.89 2.40 1.85
N GLU A 158 6.51 1.91 0.79
CA GLU A 158 7.46 0.79 0.83
C GLU A 158 8.86 1.33 0.60
N GLY A 159 9.81 0.94 1.44
CA GLY A 159 11.19 1.39 1.35
C GLY A 159 12.16 0.23 1.19
N ARG A 160 13.20 0.43 0.37
CA ARG A 160 14.32 -0.49 0.19
C ARG A 160 15.63 0.25 0.35
N GLY A 161 16.62 -0.38 1.01
CA GLY A 161 17.90 0.26 1.30
C GLY A 161 17.77 1.42 2.28
N ILE A 162 16.78 1.38 3.17
CA ILE A 162 16.55 2.36 4.23
C ILE A 162 17.10 1.85 5.57
N ASP A 163 17.23 2.73 6.55
CA ASP A 163 17.81 2.36 7.84
C ASP A 163 16.74 2.03 8.91
N ASP A 164 15.54 2.58 8.77
CA ASP A 164 14.38 2.31 9.62
C ASP A 164 13.06 2.74 8.95
N THR A 165 11.92 2.47 9.61
CA THR A 165 10.58 2.83 9.11
C THR A 165 10.21 4.28 9.35
N LYS A 166 10.99 5.07 10.10
CA LYS A 166 10.68 6.48 10.40
C LYS A 166 10.58 7.31 9.14
N ILE A 167 11.49 7.05 8.18
CA ILE A 167 11.44 7.75 6.89
C ILE A 167 10.14 7.46 6.14
N LEU A 168 9.61 6.24 6.21
CA LEU A 168 8.35 5.87 5.59
C LEU A 168 7.16 6.54 6.29
N GLN A 169 7.19 6.61 7.63
CA GLN A 169 6.19 7.36 8.41
C GLN A 169 6.21 8.85 8.04
N GLU A 170 7.39 9.42 7.80
CA GLU A 170 7.52 10.80 7.32
C GLU A 170 6.88 10.98 5.94
N PHE A 171 7.14 10.08 5.00
CA PHE A 171 6.56 10.13 3.66
C PHE A 171 5.04 10.06 3.69
N VAL A 172 4.48 9.07 4.39
CA VAL A 172 3.02 8.94 4.55
C VAL A 172 2.46 10.15 5.32
N GLY A 173 3.19 10.64 6.32
CA GLY A 173 2.81 11.80 7.14
C GLY A 173 2.76 13.12 6.37
N LYS A 174 3.48 13.25 5.26
CA LYS A 174 3.43 14.44 4.38
C LYS A 174 2.20 14.46 3.46
N ILE A 175 1.47 13.35 3.36
CA ILE A 175 0.21 13.33 2.62
C ILE A 175 -0.88 14.06 3.43
N ASP A 176 -1.60 14.94 2.77
CA ASP A 176 -2.76 15.62 3.35
C ASP A 176 -3.94 14.63 3.43
N MET A 177 -4.06 13.96 4.59
CA MET A 177 -5.09 12.95 4.83
C MET A 177 -6.51 13.52 4.79
N VAL A 178 -6.68 14.83 5.03
CA VAL A 178 -7.97 15.50 4.91
C VAL A 178 -8.38 15.60 3.45
N LYS A 179 -7.44 15.95 2.58
CA LYS A 179 -7.71 15.96 1.12
C LYS A 179 -7.97 14.57 0.57
N VAL A 180 -7.21 13.54 1.04
CA VAL A 180 -7.48 12.15 0.66
C VAL A 180 -8.91 11.74 1.06
N ALA A 181 -9.31 12.03 2.30
CA ALA A 181 -10.66 11.71 2.77
C ALA A 181 -11.78 12.46 2.04
N ALA A 182 -11.46 13.60 1.42
CA ALA A 182 -12.41 14.44 0.68
C ALA A 182 -12.53 14.08 -0.81
N LEU A 183 -11.72 13.18 -1.33
CA LEU A 183 -11.82 12.69 -2.72
C LEU A 183 -13.18 12.00 -2.95
N LYS A 184 -13.81 12.28 -4.09
CA LYS A 184 -15.17 11.80 -4.44
C LYS A 184 -15.18 11.10 -5.78
#